data_33f67a4e5115c35f13646fb24fc33d19
#
_entry.id   33f67a4e5115c35f13646fb24fc33d19
#
_cell.length_a   1.000
_cell.length_b   1.000
_cell.length_c   1.000
_cell.angle_alpha   90.00
_cell.angle_beta   90.00
_cell.angle_gamma   90.00
#
_symmetry.space_group_name_H-M   'P 1'
#
loop_
_entity.id
_entity.type
_entity.pdbx_description
1 polymer ?
#
loop_
_entity_poly.entity_id
_entity_poly.type
_entity_poly.pdbx_seq_one_letter_code
_entity_poly.pdbx_strand_id
1 'polypeptide(L)'
;KEGYVFGKISADGKTGAVVAVCCETDFVAINADFIKYGESILDKALANMPATSDDLKNLKLGEQTIAETLVEQMGKIGEKIDVVDYQFVKADKVIVYNHPGNKLTSMLGFNMSPAGVDDAGKNIAMQTAAMAPVAIDKDDVDPSTIEREIEIGKDQARQEGKPEAMIEKIALGKLNKFYNEYTLLNQAFIKDEKMTVRQYVESIDKGLKITAMKR
;
A
#
# COMPACT_ATOMS: atom_id res chain seq x y z
N LYS A 1 -4.31 8.38 16.60
CA LYS A 1 -5.34 8.92 15.71
C LYS A 1 -6.14 7.75 15.16
N GLU A 2 -7.44 7.88 15.19
CA GLU A 2 -8.37 6.97 14.57
C GLU A 2 -8.67 7.42 13.13
N GLY A 3 -9.45 6.63 12.41
CA GLY A 3 -9.83 6.97 11.04
C GLY A 3 -10.32 5.79 10.25
N TYR A 4 -10.52 6.06 8.98
CA TYR A 4 -11.02 5.10 8.00
C TYR A 4 -10.16 5.17 6.73
N VAL A 5 -9.66 4.02 6.30
CA VAL A 5 -8.89 3.88 5.05
C VAL A 5 -9.70 3.02 4.09
N PHE A 6 -9.89 3.51 2.89
CA PHE A 6 -10.60 2.75 1.87
C PHE A 6 -10.10 3.08 0.47
N GLY A 7 -10.17 2.07 -0.38
CA GLY A 7 -9.77 2.15 -1.77
C GLY A 7 -10.86 1.63 -2.68
N LYS A 8 -10.87 2.13 -3.90
CA LYS A 8 -11.74 1.69 -4.99
C LYS A 8 -10.98 1.62 -6.31
N ILE A 9 -11.48 0.81 -7.21
CA ILE A 9 -11.04 0.76 -8.60
C ILE A 9 -12.10 1.38 -9.52
N SER A 10 -11.65 1.92 -10.65
CA SER A 10 -12.54 2.39 -11.71
C SER A 10 -13.31 1.25 -12.37
N ALA A 11 -14.40 1.58 -13.08
CA ALA A 11 -15.23 0.61 -13.76
C ALA A 11 -14.45 -0.24 -14.79
N ASP A 12 -13.45 0.36 -15.46
CA ASP A 12 -12.59 -0.33 -16.42
C ASP A 12 -11.45 -1.12 -15.77
N GLY A 13 -11.26 -1.01 -14.45
CA GLY A 13 -10.22 -1.73 -13.72
C GLY A 13 -8.80 -1.21 -13.93
N LYS A 14 -8.63 -0.04 -14.56
CA LYS A 14 -7.31 0.50 -14.94
C LYS A 14 -6.80 1.60 -14.03
N THR A 15 -7.62 2.11 -13.15
CA THR A 15 -7.23 3.08 -12.13
C THR A 15 -7.72 2.65 -10.76
N GLY A 16 -6.98 2.98 -9.74
CA GLY A 16 -7.35 2.79 -8.35
C GLY A 16 -6.91 3.96 -7.51
N ALA A 17 -7.66 4.24 -6.47
CA ALA A 17 -7.32 5.27 -5.49
C ALA A 17 -7.58 4.76 -4.09
N VAL A 18 -6.80 5.25 -3.14
CA VAL A 18 -6.93 5.02 -1.71
C VAL A 18 -6.91 6.36 -1.00
N VAL A 19 -7.84 6.56 -0.08
CA VAL A 19 -7.89 7.75 0.77
C VAL A 19 -7.94 7.32 2.23
N ALA A 20 -7.14 7.96 3.07
CA ALA A 20 -7.18 7.82 4.51
C ALA A 20 -7.73 9.11 5.13
N VAL A 21 -8.88 9.01 5.79
CA VAL A 21 -9.49 10.13 6.52
C VAL A 21 -9.37 9.86 8.02
N CYS A 22 -8.71 10.75 8.74
CA CYS A 22 -8.52 10.62 10.19
C CYS A 22 -9.59 11.37 10.98
N CYS A 23 -9.82 10.88 12.19
CA CYS A 23 -10.61 11.50 13.25
C CYS A 23 -9.93 11.27 14.61
N GLU A 24 -10.54 11.67 15.70
CA GLU A 24 -9.93 11.52 17.03
C GLU A 24 -10.38 10.25 17.74
N THR A 25 -11.64 9.84 17.57
CA THR A 25 -12.22 8.67 18.25
C THR A 25 -12.62 7.56 17.29
N ASP A 26 -12.65 6.35 17.80
CA ASP A 26 -13.14 5.17 17.10
C ASP A 26 -14.66 5.26 16.85
N PHE A 27 -15.40 5.94 17.72
CA PHE A 27 -16.84 6.18 17.54
C PHE A 27 -17.12 6.93 16.24
N VAL A 28 -16.36 7.98 15.93
CA VAL A 28 -16.48 8.72 14.67
C VAL A 28 -15.99 7.87 13.50
N ALA A 29 -14.90 7.13 13.65
CA ALA A 29 -14.35 6.28 12.59
C ALA A 29 -15.34 5.24 12.06
N ILE A 30 -16.26 4.75 12.89
CA ILE A 30 -17.30 3.77 12.51
C ILE A 30 -18.66 4.42 12.19
N ASN A 31 -18.77 5.73 12.34
CA ASN A 31 -20.02 6.45 12.06
C ASN A 31 -20.35 6.42 10.57
N ALA A 32 -21.58 6.06 10.22
CA ALA A 32 -22.01 5.90 8.83
C ALA A 32 -21.88 7.20 8.02
N ASP A 33 -22.18 8.36 8.59
CA ASP A 33 -22.08 9.66 7.90
C ASP A 33 -20.62 10.04 7.65
N PHE A 34 -19.72 9.76 8.61
CA PHE A 34 -18.28 9.95 8.43
C PHE A 34 -17.73 9.06 7.31
N ILE A 35 -18.10 7.78 7.31
CA ILE A 35 -17.71 6.83 6.26
C ILE A 35 -18.21 7.29 4.89
N LYS A 36 -19.47 7.67 4.80
CA LYS A 36 -20.09 8.18 3.56
C LYS A 36 -19.39 9.44 3.05
N TYR A 37 -19.03 10.34 3.95
CA TYR A 37 -18.25 11.53 3.60
C TYR A 37 -16.88 11.16 3.02
N GLY A 38 -16.16 10.26 3.68
CA GLY A 38 -14.87 9.75 3.19
C GLY A 38 -14.99 9.03 1.83
N GLU A 39 -16.03 8.25 1.62
CA GLU A 39 -16.32 7.62 0.33
C GLU A 39 -16.57 8.65 -0.77
N SER A 40 -17.23 9.76 -0.47
CA SER A 40 -17.43 10.84 -1.44
C SER A 40 -16.12 11.50 -1.85
N ILE A 41 -15.17 11.65 -0.93
CA ILE A 41 -13.82 12.13 -1.23
C ILE A 41 -13.08 11.12 -2.13
N LEU A 42 -13.17 9.84 -1.82
CA LEU A 42 -12.56 8.78 -2.62
C LEU A 42 -13.12 8.74 -4.04
N ASP A 43 -14.43 8.84 -4.21
CA ASP A 43 -15.07 8.88 -5.52
C ASP A 43 -14.57 10.08 -6.33
N LYS A 44 -14.38 11.22 -5.71
CA LYS A 44 -13.81 12.41 -6.35
C LYS A 44 -12.34 12.19 -6.74
N ALA A 45 -11.56 11.58 -5.86
CA ALA A 45 -10.17 11.23 -6.14
C ALA A 45 -10.08 10.28 -7.33
N LEU A 46 -10.89 9.24 -7.37
CA LEU A 46 -10.90 8.24 -8.43
C LEU A 46 -11.33 8.83 -9.78
N ALA A 47 -12.30 9.73 -9.78
CA ALA A 47 -12.80 10.37 -11.00
C ALA A 47 -11.80 11.35 -11.62
N ASN A 48 -10.99 12.02 -10.81
CA ASN A 48 -10.11 13.10 -11.25
C ASN A 48 -8.61 12.73 -11.21
N MET A 49 -8.22 11.73 -10.41
CA MET A 49 -6.84 11.28 -10.23
C MET A 49 -5.86 12.44 -10.01
N PRO A 50 -6.08 13.31 -9.00
CA PRO A 50 -5.17 14.41 -8.73
C PRO A 50 -3.77 13.91 -8.40
N ALA A 51 -2.75 14.72 -8.65
CA ALA A 51 -1.36 14.31 -8.47
C ALA A 51 -0.94 14.22 -7.00
N THR A 52 -1.53 15.05 -6.13
CA THR A 52 -1.16 15.17 -4.72
C THR A 52 -2.37 15.24 -3.81
N SER A 53 -2.16 15.04 -2.50
CA SER A 53 -3.20 15.27 -1.48
C SER A 53 -3.70 16.72 -1.48
N ASP A 54 -2.83 17.69 -1.70
CA ASP A 54 -3.22 19.10 -1.75
C ASP A 54 -4.11 19.39 -2.98
N ASP A 55 -3.77 18.81 -4.13
CA ASP A 55 -4.61 18.91 -5.33
C ASP A 55 -5.97 18.25 -5.10
N LEU A 56 -6.02 17.12 -4.39
CA LEU A 56 -7.28 16.48 -4.00
C LEU A 56 -8.13 17.41 -3.15
N LYS A 57 -7.54 18.05 -2.14
CA LYS A 57 -8.26 18.96 -1.24
C LYS A 57 -8.79 20.21 -1.95
N ASN A 58 -8.21 20.59 -3.08
CA ASN A 58 -8.66 21.72 -3.89
C ASN A 58 -9.79 21.36 -4.87
N LEU A 59 -10.10 20.08 -5.04
CA LEU A 59 -11.24 19.64 -5.85
C LEU A 59 -12.56 20.01 -5.16
N LYS A 60 -13.57 20.30 -5.96
CA LYS A 60 -14.90 20.62 -5.45
C LYS A 60 -15.70 19.35 -5.15
N LEU A 61 -16.32 19.34 -3.98
CA LEU A 61 -17.32 18.40 -3.54
C LEU A 61 -18.63 19.17 -3.37
N GLY A 62 -19.44 19.25 -4.42
CA GLY A 62 -20.52 20.21 -4.51
C GLY A 62 -20.00 21.60 -4.87
N GLU A 63 -20.42 22.62 -4.12
CA GLU A 63 -19.99 24.01 -4.34
C GLU A 63 -18.72 24.38 -3.56
N GLN A 64 -18.35 23.59 -2.56
CA GLN A 64 -17.17 23.80 -1.73
C GLN A 64 -16.02 22.92 -2.16
N THR A 65 -14.78 23.35 -1.88
CA THR A 65 -13.62 22.46 -1.99
C THR A 65 -13.64 21.39 -0.90
N ILE A 66 -12.94 20.29 -1.12
CA ILE A 66 -12.79 19.24 -0.08
C ILE A 66 -12.20 19.86 1.19
N ALA A 67 -11.21 20.76 1.07
CA ALA A 67 -10.64 21.47 2.22
C ALA A 67 -11.70 22.24 3.02
N GLU A 68 -12.60 22.96 2.35
CA GLU A 68 -13.71 23.69 2.98
C GLU A 68 -14.70 22.72 3.63
N THR A 69 -15.03 21.60 2.98
CA THR A 69 -15.93 20.59 3.57
C THR A 69 -15.31 19.93 4.81
N LEU A 70 -13.98 19.75 4.86
CA LEU A 70 -13.30 19.25 6.06
C LEU A 70 -13.52 20.18 7.26
N VAL A 71 -13.40 21.49 7.07
CA VAL A 71 -13.67 22.49 8.12
C VAL A 71 -15.14 22.43 8.59
N GLU A 72 -16.06 22.30 7.65
CA GLU A 72 -17.49 22.15 7.98
C GLU A 72 -17.76 20.87 8.78
N GLN A 73 -17.16 19.74 8.39
CA GLN A 73 -17.31 18.46 9.10
C GLN A 73 -16.72 18.53 10.51
N MET A 74 -15.57 19.19 10.69
CA MET A 74 -15.01 19.42 12.03
C MET A 74 -15.98 20.18 12.92
N GLY A 75 -16.65 21.19 12.37
CA GLY A 75 -17.67 21.95 13.11
C GLY A 75 -18.90 21.13 13.50
N LYS A 76 -19.33 20.22 12.62
CA LYS A 76 -20.49 19.35 12.87
C LYS A 76 -20.21 18.21 13.84
N ILE A 77 -19.04 17.59 13.72
CA ILE A 77 -18.66 16.39 14.48
C ILE A 77 -18.02 16.77 15.81
N GLY A 78 -17.34 17.91 15.88
CA GLY A 78 -16.62 18.36 17.07
C GLY A 78 -15.25 17.71 17.26
N GLU A 79 -14.76 17.01 16.24
CA GLU A 79 -13.43 16.37 16.23
C GLU A 79 -12.59 16.89 15.07
N LYS A 80 -11.26 16.80 15.20
CA LYS A 80 -10.34 17.13 14.12
C LYS A 80 -10.40 16.04 13.06
N ILE A 81 -10.77 16.44 11.84
CA ILE A 81 -10.88 15.56 10.67
C ILE A 81 -9.96 16.07 9.58
N ASP A 82 -9.23 15.17 8.94
CA ASP A 82 -8.36 15.50 7.81
C ASP A 82 -8.15 14.31 6.88
N VAL A 83 -7.86 14.59 5.63
CA VAL A 83 -7.32 13.61 4.68
C VAL A 83 -5.80 13.55 4.94
N VAL A 84 -5.34 12.44 5.50
CA VAL A 84 -3.94 12.28 5.92
C VAL A 84 -3.11 11.53 4.91
N ASP A 85 -3.72 10.78 4.00
CA ASP A 85 -3.04 10.12 2.91
C ASP A 85 -3.96 9.95 1.71
N TYR A 86 -3.36 10.04 0.53
CA TYR A 86 -3.97 9.77 -0.75
C TYR A 86 -2.95 9.11 -1.67
N GLN A 87 -3.30 7.96 -2.20
CA GLN A 87 -2.48 7.19 -3.14
C GLN A 87 -3.31 6.80 -4.36
N PHE A 88 -2.68 6.69 -5.50
CA PHE A 88 -3.34 6.21 -6.71
C PHE A 88 -2.42 5.32 -7.54
N VAL A 89 -3.02 4.46 -8.36
CA VAL A 89 -2.32 3.59 -9.31
C VAL A 89 -3.07 3.64 -10.65
N LYS A 90 -2.30 3.75 -11.74
CA LYS A 90 -2.76 3.56 -13.12
C LYS A 90 -1.99 2.39 -13.72
N ALA A 91 -2.70 1.41 -14.25
CA ALA A 91 -2.10 0.23 -14.85
C ALA A 91 -3.08 -0.45 -15.80
N ASP A 92 -2.65 -1.45 -16.54
CA ASP A 92 -3.56 -2.23 -17.39
C ASP A 92 -4.61 -3.00 -16.57
N LYS A 93 -4.27 -3.34 -15.33
CA LYS A 93 -5.19 -3.89 -14.33
C LYS A 93 -4.79 -3.41 -12.95
N VAL A 94 -5.75 -2.90 -12.18
CA VAL A 94 -5.57 -2.51 -10.77
C VAL A 94 -6.43 -3.38 -9.88
N ILE A 95 -5.85 -3.82 -8.77
CA ILE A 95 -6.53 -4.59 -7.73
C ILE A 95 -6.40 -3.83 -6.41
N VAL A 96 -7.50 -3.70 -5.68
CA VAL A 96 -7.57 -3.09 -4.35
C VAL A 96 -8.05 -4.14 -3.35
N TYR A 97 -7.41 -4.20 -2.20
CA TYR A 97 -7.85 -5.00 -1.06
C TYR A 97 -8.02 -4.10 0.16
N ASN A 98 -9.25 -3.97 0.62
CA ASN A 98 -9.58 -3.28 1.87
C ASN A 98 -9.61 -4.31 3.00
N HIS A 99 -8.68 -4.20 3.95
CA HIS A 99 -8.64 -5.13 5.08
C HIS A 99 -9.83 -4.89 6.02
N PRO A 100 -10.47 -5.96 6.56
CA PRO A 100 -11.53 -5.80 7.54
C PRO A 100 -11.13 -4.88 8.70
N GLY A 101 -12.03 -4.00 9.11
CA GLY A 101 -11.76 -2.94 10.09
C GLY A 101 -11.36 -1.60 9.47
N ASN A 102 -11.12 -1.55 8.16
CA ASN A 102 -10.91 -0.33 7.38
C ASN A 102 -9.79 0.60 7.91
N LYS A 103 -8.71 -0.02 8.40
CA LYS A 103 -7.50 0.69 8.85
C LYS A 103 -6.29 0.40 7.98
N LEU A 104 -6.45 -0.46 6.98
CA LEU A 104 -5.40 -0.87 6.08
C LEU A 104 -5.99 -1.23 4.71
N THR A 105 -5.39 -0.69 3.68
CA THR A 105 -5.70 -1.00 2.28
C THR A 105 -4.40 -1.28 1.54
N SER A 106 -4.40 -2.25 0.65
CA SER A 106 -3.32 -2.46 -0.31
C SER A 106 -3.84 -2.37 -1.73
N MET A 107 -2.98 -1.94 -2.64
CA MET A 107 -3.32 -1.73 -4.03
C MET A 107 -2.16 -2.16 -4.92
N LEU A 108 -2.48 -2.90 -5.98
CA LEU A 108 -1.51 -3.42 -6.94
C LEU A 108 -1.89 -3.00 -8.36
N GLY A 109 -0.87 -2.70 -9.16
CA GLY A 109 -0.99 -2.53 -10.60
C GLY A 109 -0.32 -3.70 -11.33
N PHE A 110 -0.94 -4.14 -12.42
CA PHE A 110 -0.42 -5.19 -13.31
C PHE A 110 -0.32 -4.69 -14.75
N ASN A 111 0.63 -5.24 -15.50
CA ASN A 111 0.89 -4.87 -16.90
C ASN A 111 -0.07 -5.50 -17.91
N MET A 112 -0.94 -6.39 -17.47
CA MET A 112 -1.91 -7.08 -18.32
C MET A 112 -3.06 -7.63 -17.47
N SER A 113 -4.13 -8.06 -18.12
CA SER A 113 -5.33 -8.58 -17.45
C SER A 113 -5.69 -9.98 -17.97
N PRO A 114 -4.85 -11.00 -17.69
CA PRO A 114 -5.14 -12.37 -18.10
C PRO A 114 -6.27 -12.99 -17.29
N ALA A 115 -6.79 -14.11 -17.76
CA ALA A 115 -7.76 -14.90 -17.01
C ALA A 115 -7.17 -15.30 -15.65
N GLY A 116 -7.95 -15.14 -14.58
CA GLY A 116 -7.55 -15.45 -13.21
C GLY A 116 -6.79 -14.34 -12.48
N VAL A 117 -6.51 -13.20 -13.13
CA VAL A 117 -5.79 -12.08 -12.49
C VAL A 117 -6.57 -11.48 -11.32
N ASP A 118 -7.90 -11.47 -11.38
CA ASP A 118 -8.71 -10.88 -10.30
C ASP A 118 -8.51 -11.66 -8.99
N ASP A 119 -8.63 -12.98 -9.02
CA ASP A 119 -8.40 -13.81 -7.83
C ASP A 119 -6.94 -13.82 -7.39
N ALA A 120 -6.02 -13.96 -8.34
CA ALA A 120 -4.59 -13.95 -8.05
C ALA A 120 -4.14 -12.60 -7.48
N GLY A 121 -4.59 -11.50 -8.08
CA GLY A 121 -4.30 -10.15 -7.64
C GLY A 121 -4.83 -9.88 -6.24
N LYS A 122 -6.03 -10.36 -5.92
CA LYS A 122 -6.60 -10.26 -4.57
C LYS A 122 -5.76 -11.01 -3.54
N ASN A 123 -5.33 -12.23 -3.86
CA ASN A 123 -4.45 -13.01 -2.98
C ASN A 123 -3.12 -12.29 -2.71
N ILE A 124 -2.51 -11.70 -3.74
CA ILE A 124 -1.25 -10.96 -3.62
C ILE A 124 -1.47 -9.64 -2.87
N ALA A 125 -2.59 -8.95 -3.08
CA ALA A 125 -2.93 -7.74 -2.33
C ALA A 125 -3.15 -8.05 -0.83
N MET A 126 -3.75 -9.18 -0.50
CA MET A 126 -3.87 -9.68 0.88
C MET A 126 -2.50 -9.95 1.49
N GLN A 127 -1.60 -10.59 0.75
CA GLN A 127 -0.21 -10.79 1.19
C GLN A 127 0.52 -9.47 1.41
N THR A 128 0.36 -8.52 0.52
CA THR A 128 0.94 -7.17 0.66
C THR A 128 0.45 -6.50 1.94
N ALA A 129 -0.83 -6.59 2.24
CA ALA A 129 -1.39 -6.08 3.48
C ALA A 129 -0.79 -6.76 4.73
N ALA A 130 -0.71 -8.10 4.70
CA ALA A 130 -0.25 -8.90 5.84
C ALA A 130 1.26 -8.82 6.07
N MET A 131 2.06 -8.89 5.01
CA MET A 131 3.51 -9.03 5.11
C MET A 131 4.29 -7.72 4.96
N ALA A 132 3.61 -6.64 4.62
CA ALA A 132 4.18 -5.28 4.54
C ALA A 132 5.52 -5.21 3.78
N PRO A 133 5.61 -5.69 2.53
CA PRO A 133 6.83 -5.57 1.76
C PRO A 133 7.17 -4.09 1.53
N VAL A 134 8.46 -3.78 1.51
CA VAL A 134 8.95 -2.41 1.28
C VAL A 134 9.12 -2.09 -0.21
N ALA A 135 9.14 -3.11 -1.06
CA ALA A 135 9.32 -2.98 -2.51
C ALA A 135 8.73 -4.21 -3.23
N ILE A 136 8.50 -4.07 -4.53
CA ILE A 136 8.03 -5.19 -5.37
C ILE A 136 9.13 -6.22 -5.55
N ASP A 137 10.33 -5.79 -5.91
CA ASP A 137 11.51 -6.65 -6.09
C ASP A 137 12.75 -6.00 -5.49
N LYS A 138 13.86 -6.72 -5.47
CA LYS A 138 15.14 -6.30 -4.89
C LYS A 138 15.63 -4.97 -5.46
N ASP A 139 15.52 -4.79 -6.77
CA ASP A 139 15.98 -3.58 -7.47
C ASP A 139 15.13 -2.35 -7.17
N ASP A 140 13.93 -2.53 -6.61
CA ASP A 140 13.01 -1.45 -6.25
C ASP A 140 13.22 -0.94 -4.83
N VAL A 141 14.08 -1.59 -4.04
CA VAL A 141 14.38 -1.16 -2.66
C VAL A 141 15.18 0.14 -2.69
N ASP A 142 14.76 1.11 -1.88
CA ASP A 142 15.44 2.40 -1.75
C ASP A 142 16.90 2.18 -1.34
N PRO A 143 17.89 2.79 -2.04
CA PRO A 143 19.31 2.68 -1.69
C PRO A 143 19.62 3.03 -0.24
N SER A 144 18.94 4.02 0.34
CA SER A 144 19.10 4.38 1.75
C SER A 144 18.67 3.26 2.72
N THR A 145 17.64 2.50 2.35
CA THR A 145 17.21 1.32 3.09
C THR A 145 18.26 0.22 3.01
N ILE A 146 18.84 -0.02 1.84
CA ILE A 146 19.90 -1.01 1.65
C ILE A 146 21.12 -0.67 2.50
N GLU A 147 21.58 0.59 2.46
CA GLU A 147 22.71 1.06 3.26
C GLU A 147 22.46 0.85 4.75
N ARG A 148 21.28 1.22 5.23
CA ARG A 148 20.88 1.05 6.64
C ARG A 148 20.86 -0.42 7.04
N GLU A 149 20.32 -1.31 6.22
CA GLU A 149 20.28 -2.74 6.50
C GLU A 149 21.69 -3.36 6.52
N ILE A 150 22.60 -2.90 5.66
CA ILE A 150 24.00 -3.33 5.67
C ILE A 150 24.68 -2.90 7.00
N GLU A 151 24.51 -1.65 7.40
CA GLU A 151 25.10 -1.16 8.67
C GLU A 151 24.52 -1.88 9.89
N ILE A 152 23.21 -2.11 9.92
CA ILE A 152 22.58 -2.91 10.97
C ILE A 152 23.17 -4.32 11.00
N GLY A 153 23.33 -4.94 9.85
CA GLY A 153 23.92 -6.27 9.73
C GLY A 153 25.37 -6.34 10.23
N LYS A 154 26.18 -5.32 9.94
CA LYS A 154 27.56 -5.19 10.42
C LYS A 154 27.58 -5.05 11.95
N ASP A 155 26.75 -4.16 12.49
CA ASP A 155 26.68 -3.94 13.94
C ASP A 155 26.23 -5.18 14.70
N GLN A 156 25.24 -5.89 14.19
CA GLN A 156 24.80 -7.15 14.79
C GLN A 156 25.92 -8.20 14.78
N ALA A 157 26.65 -8.33 13.67
CA ALA A 157 27.75 -9.28 13.56
C ALA A 157 28.87 -8.94 14.56
N ARG A 158 29.19 -7.67 14.76
CA ARG A 158 30.17 -7.23 15.79
C ARG A 158 29.69 -7.55 17.19
N GLN A 159 28.42 -7.30 17.51
CA GLN A 159 27.81 -7.63 18.80
C GLN A 159 27.83 -9.13 19.08
N GLU A 160 27.70 -9.95 18.04
CA GLU A 160 27.81 -11.41 18.12
C GLU A 160 29.25 -11.92 18.23
N GLY A 161 30.24 -11.01 18.26
CA GLY A 161 31.67 -11.34 18.38
C GLY A 161 32.27 -11.96 17.12
N LYS A 162 31.70 -11.71 15.96
CA LYS A 162 32.24 -12.26 14.70
C LYS A 162 33.57 -11.59 14.32
N PRO A 163 34.51 -12.33 13.69
CA PRO A 163 35.76 -11.75 13.22
C PRO A 163 35.54 -10.61 12.23
N GLU A 164 36.31 -9.52 12.34
CA GLU A 164 36.18 -8.33 11.49
C GLU A 164 36.30 -8.68 10.00
N ALA A 165 37.15 -9.63 9.63
CA ALA A 165 37.30 -10.11 8.25
C ALA A 165 36.02 -10.74 7.65
N MET A 166 35.06 -11.14 8.49
CA MET A 166 33.81 -11.78 8.07
C MET A 166 32.61 -10.83 8.11
N ILE A 167 32.75 -9.66 8.71
CA ILE A 167 31.64 -8.73 8.99
C ILE A 167 30.88 -8.37 7.70
N GLU A 168 31.58 -7.97 6.64
CA GLU A 168 30.94 -7.61 5.37
C GLU A 168 30.18 -8.79 4.73
N LYS A 169 30.77 -9.95 4.72
CA LYS A 169 30.13 -11.16 4.16
C LYS A 169 28.87 -11.52 4.94
N ILE A 170 28.91 -11.43 6.26
CA ILE A 170 27.76 -11.69 7.14
C ILE A 170 26.67 -10.64 6.88
N ALA A 171 27.03 -9.35 6.78
CA ALA A 171 26.09 -8.28 6.50
C ALA A 171 25.38 -8.46 5.16
N LEU A 172 26.11 -8.89 4.10
CA LEU A 172 25.53 -9.19 2.79
C LEU A 172 24.59 -10.40 2.84
N GLY A 173 24.92 -11.41 3.65
CA GLY A 173 24.02 -12.55 3.90
C GLY A 173 22.72 -12.13 4.58
N LYS A 174 22.81 -11.24 5.57
CA LYS A 174 21.65 -10.66 6.25
C LYS A 174 20.83 -9.79 5.31
N LEU A 175 21.47 -9.02 4.43
CA LEU A 175 20.79 -8.24 3.39
C LEU A 175 20.00 -9.14 2.43
N ASN A 176 20.58 -10.26 2.02
CA ASN A 176 19.88 -11.22 1.16
C ASN A 176 18.63 -11.79 1.84
N LYS A 177 18.75 -12.09 3.14
CA LYS A 177 17.58 -12.50 3.95
C LYS A 177 16.52 -11.39 4.00
N PHE A 178 16.93 -10.13 4.20
CA PHE A 178 16.04 -8.97 4.16
C PHE A 178 15.28 -8.88 2.83
N TYR A 179 15.96 -9.05 1.70
CA TYR A 179 15.29 -9.06 0.38
C TYR A 179 14.21 -10.14 0.29
N ASN A 180 14.50 -11.36 0.78
CA ASN A 180 13.54 -12.46 0.74
C ASN A 180 12.32 -12.23 1.67
N GLU A 181 12.51 -11.51 2.77
CA GLU A 181 11.44 -11.22 3.73
C GLU A 181 10.62 -9.98 3.37
N TYR A 182 11.24 -8.98 2.74
CA TYR A 182 10.65 -7.65 2.58
C TYR A 182 10.46 -7.18 1.14
N THR A 183 10.73 -8.00 0.15
CA THR A 183 10.34 -7.71 -1.24
C THR A 183 9.25 -8.69 -1.67
N LEU A 184 8.15 -8.15 -2.20
CA LEU A 184 6.92 -8.90 -2.46
C LEU A 184 7.15 -10.17 -3.29
N LEU A 185 7.84 -10.04 -4.42
CA LEU A 185 8.05 -11.16 -5.34
C LEU A 185 8.92 -12.27 -4.76
N ASN A 186 9.76 -11.98 -3.79
CA ASN A 186 10.70 -12.94 -3.18
C ASN A 186 10.17 -13.54 -1.86
N GLN A 187 9.06 -13.04 -1.35
CA GLN A 187 8.39 -13.62 -0.18
C GLN A 187 7.81 -14.99 -0.52
N ALA A 188 7.81 -15.90 0.46
CA ALA A 188 7.01 -17.11 0.37
C ALA A 188 5.52 -16.73 0.27
N PHE A 189 4.80 -17.37 -0.64
CA PHE A 189 3.37 -17.11 -0.82
C PHE A 189 2.59 -17.67 0.38
N ILE A 190 1.85 -16.82 1.09
CA ILE A 190 1.17 -17.23 2.35
C ILE A 190 0.14 -18.33 2.17
N LYS A 191 -0.46 -18.47 0.97
CA LYS A 191 -1.43 -19.54 0.68
C LYS A 191 -0.78 -20.85 0.24
N ASP A 192 0.49 -20.82 -0.17
CA ASP A 192 1.30 -21.98 -0.52
C ASP A 192 2.79 -21.65 -0.34
N GLU A 193 3.31 -21.94 0.84
CA GLU A 193 4.69 -21.62 1.22
C GLU A 193 5.77 -22.35 0.40
N LYS A 194 5.39 -23.33 -0.42
CA LYS A 194 6.30 -24.05 -1.32
C LYS A 194 6.70 -23.22 -2.54
N MET A 195 5.98 -22.13 -2.80
CA MET A 195 6.28 -21.22 -3.89
C MET A 195 6.47 -19.79 -3.39
N THR A 196 7.23 -19.00 -4.15
CA THR A 196 7.32 -17.56 -3.95
C THR A 196 6.14 -16.85 -4.62
N VAL A 197 5.90 -15.59 -4.25
CA VAL A 197 4.92 -14.75 -4.95
C VAL A 197 5.26 -14.64 -6.44
N ARG A 198 6.54 -14.53 -6.80
CA ARG A 198 6.99 -14.54 -8.21
C ARG A 198 6.51 -15.78 -8.95
N GLN A 199 6.72 -16.95 -8.39
CA GLN A 199 6.28 -18.22 -8.98
C GLN A 199 4.76 -18.28 -9.12
N TYR A 200 4.03 -17.76 -8.15
CA TYR A 200 2.59 -17.66 -8.20
C TYR A 200 2.10 -16.74 -9.34
N VAL A 201 2.70 -15.56 -9.46
CA VAL A 201 2.39 -14.62 -10.56
C VAL A 201 2.66 -15.27 -11.92
N GLU A 202 3.82 -15.90 -12.09
CA GLU A 202 4.21 -16.59 -13.33
C GLU A 202 3.30 -17.80 -13.65
N SER A 203 2.73 -18.44 -12.63
CA SER A 203 1.76 -19.53 -12.82
C SER A 203 0.43 -19.07 -13.43
N ILE A 204 0.07 -17.81 -13.26
CA ILE A 204 -1.14 -17.21 -13.86
C ILE A 204 -0.88 -16.87 -15.32
N ASP A 205 0.23 -16.20 -15.61
CA ASP A 205 0.71 -15.91 -16.96
C ASP A 205 2.20 -15.54 -16.89
N LYS A 206 3.01 -16.09 -17.80
CA LYS A 206 4.47 -15.84 -17.82
C LYS A 206 4.83 -14.38 -18.10
N GLY A 207 3.95 -13.64 -18.76
CA GLY A 207 4.13 -12.22 -19.06
C GLY A 207 3.56 -11.28 -18.00
N LEU A 208 2.85 -11.81 -17.00
CA LEU A 208 2.24 -11.00 -15.96
C LEU A 208 3.30 -10.42 -15.03
N LYS A 209 3.23 -9.10 -14.82
CA LYS A 209 4.13 -8.36 -13.92
C LYS A 209 3.36 -7.42 -13.04
N ILE A 210 3.80 -7.29 -11.79
CA ILE A 210 3.34 -6.27 -10.87
C ILE A 210 4.13 -4.99 -11.16
N THR A 211 3.42 -3.92 -11.52
CA THR A 211 4.02 -2.64 -11.94
C THR A 211 3.90 -1.55 -10.89
N ALA A 212 3.03 -1.73 -9.91
CA ALA A 212 2.84 -0.79 -8.80
C ALA A 212 2.33 -1.53 -7.57
N MET A 213 2.72 -1.00 -6.41
CA MET A 213 2.30 -1.51 -5.11
C MET A 213 2.16 -0.33 -4.15
N LYS A 214 1.02 -0.25 -3.46
CA LYS A 214 0.74 0.72 -2.39
C LYS A 214 0.15 0.00 -1.17
N ARG A 215 0.47 0.50 0.00
CA ARG A 215 -0.04 -0.04 1.27
C ARG A 215 -0.19 1.07 2.30
#